data_966c574c3d1bf41960b4fb88f6261229
#
_entry.id   966c574c3d1bf41960b4fb88f6261229
#
_cell.length_a   1.000
_cell.length_b   1.000
_cell.length_c   1.000
_cell.angle_alpha   90.00
_cell.angle_beta   90.00
_cell.angle_gamma   90.00
#
_symmetry.space_group_name_H-M   'P 1'
#
loop_
_entity.id
_entity.type
_entity.pdbx_description
1 polymer ?
#
loop_
_entity_poly.entity_id
_entity_poly.type
_entity_poly.pdbx_seq_one_letter_code
_entity_poly.pdbx_strand_id
1 'polypeptide(L)'
;MPRERCAVRWATVSEPHVHTETHRIVMSEVDVAQIHFVTFSRWIDRSLSEWLAEIGMPFTRLLEVGPGIPIVDSHLSIRRRVMLDDIITIRTWVGDIGRTSFRSLHEFTRDGEAVAEAQLVHVCVDRATREPVPVPEWIRAVAASADS
;
A
#
# COMPACT_ATOMS: atom_id res chain seq x y z
N MET A 1 15.17 13.07 -20.60
CA MET A 1 15.31 11.63 -20.39
C MET A 1 14.07 11.16 -19.64
N PRO A 2 13.22 10.34 -20.26
CA PRO A 2 12.14 9.72 -19.49
C PRO A 2 12.78 8.77 -18.49
N ARG A 3 12.58 9.03 -17.21
CA ARG A 3 12.87 8.03 -16.18
C ARG A 3 11.97 6.84 -16.45
N GLU A 4 12.57 5.71 -16.74
CA GLU A 4 11.86 4.46 -16.88
C GLU A 4 10.97 4.27 -15.66
N ARG A 5 9.70 4.17 -15.90
CA ARG A 5 8.74 3.78 -14.88
C ARG A 5 9.17 2.42 -14.42
N CYS A 6 9.41 2.29 -13.13
CA CYS A 6 9.48 0.98 -12.52
C CYS A 6 8.07 0.38 -12.65
N ALA A 7 7.78 -0.17 -13.82
CA ALA A 7 6.59 -0.96 -14.01
C ALA A 7 6.77 -2.20 -13.17
N VAL A 8 6.04 -2.28 -12.07
CA VAL A 8 5.93 -3.54 -11.34
C VAL A 8 5.29 -4.52 -12.30
N ARG A 9 6.09 -5.42 -12.87
CA ARG A 9 5.59 -6.49 -13.72
C ARG A 9 4.89 -7.51 -12.84
N TRP A 10 3.62 -7.66 -13.07
CA TRP A 10 2.80 -8.66 -12.42
C TRP A 10 3.12 -10.04 -12.98
N ALA A 11 3.50 -10.96 -12.13
CA ALA A 11 3.60 -12.35 -12.53
C ALA A 11 2.22 -13.00 -12.57
N THR A 12 2.01 -13.76 -13.60
CA THR A 12 0.76 -14.44 -13.93
C THR A 12 0.62 -15.78 -13.21
N VAL A 13 0.57 -15.79 -11.87
CA VAL A 13 0.15 -17.02 -11.16
C VAL A 13 -0.60 -16.62 -9.91
N SER A 14 -1.88 -16.98 -9.85
CA SER A 14 -2.85 -16.51 -8.87
C SER A 14 -2.86 -15.00 -8.73
N GLU A 15 -3.93 -14.35 -9.16
CA GLU A 15 -4.05 -12.90 -9.06
C GLU A 15 -3.83 -12.46 -7.62
N PRO A 16 -2.90 -11.51 -7.40
CA PRO A 16 -2.70 -10.98 -6.05
C PRO A 16 -3.98 -10.31 -5.57
N HIS A 17 -4.22 -10.38 -4.28
CA HIS A 17 -5.34 -9.62 -3.71
C HIS A 17 -5.04 -8.13 -3.84
N VAL A 18 -5.93 -7.40 -4.50
CA VAL A 18 -5.84 -5.95 -4.67
C VAL A 18 -7.07 -5.30 -4.03
N HIS A 19 -6.85 -4.45 -3.06
CA HIS A 19 -7.89 -3.56 -2.56
C HIS A 19 -8.04 -2.39 -3.54
N THR A 20 -9.28 -2.07 -3.91
CA THR A 20 -9.57 -0.92 -4.79
C THR A 20 -10.70 -0.11 -4.18
N GLU A 21 -10.50 1.19 -4.07
CA GLU A 21 -11.52 2.12 -3.61
C GLU A 21 -11.50 3.41 -4.43
N THR A 22 -12.62 4.11 -4.47
CA THR A 22 -12.71 5.46 -5.03
C THR A 22 -12.99 6.46 -3.93
N HIS A 23 -12.43 7.64 -4.05
CA HIS A 23 -12.56 8.68 -3.04
C HIS A 23 -12.70 10.05 -3.71
N ARG A 24 -13.74 10.80 -3.28
CA ARG A 24 -13.86 12.22 -3.64
C ARG A 24 -13.10 13.07 -2.64
N ILE A 25 -12.25 13.96 -3.13
CA ILE A 25 -11.47 14.88 -2.30
C ILE A 25 -12.41 15.87 -1.60
N VAL A 26 -12.28 15.96 -0.29
CA VAL A 26 -13.08 16.85 0.56
C VAL A 26 -12.24 17.97 1.16
N MET A 27 -12.91 19.01 1.68
CA MET A 27 -12.26 20.23 2.18
C MET A 27 -11.19 19.99 3.23
N SER A 28 -11.36 19.00 4.12
CA SER A 28 -10.38 18.70 5.17
C SER A 28 -9.06 18.09 4.65
N GLU A 29 -9.03 17.73 3.37
CA GLU A 29 -7.89 17.06 2.74
C GLU A 29 -7.01 18.01 1.92
N VAL A 30 -7.47 19.25 1.72
CA VAL A 30 -6.79 20.22 0.87
C VAL A 30 -6.15 21.35 1.66
N ASP A 31 -5.08 21.88 1.09
CA ASP A 31 -4.43 23.10 1.50
C ASP A 31 -4.41 24.03 0.27
N VAL A 32 -5.06 25.18 0.38
CA VAL A 32 -5.19 26.16 -0.72
C VAL A 32 -5.68 25.51 -2.04
N ALA A 33 -6.78 24.74 -1.97
CA ALA A 33 -7.46 24.05 -3.07
C ALA A 33 -6.75 22.82 -3.65
N GLN A 34 -5.51 22.57 -3.27
CA GLN A 34 -4.81 21.33 -3.69
C GLN A 34 -4.63 20.43 -2.46
N ILE A 35 -4.53 19.13 -2.70
CA ILE A 35 -4.37 18.17 -1.62
C ILE A 35 -3.12 18.45 -0.79
N HIS A 36 -3.24 18.35 0.53
CA HIS A 36 -2.09 18.37 1.41
C HIS A 36 -1.36 17.01 1.30
N PHE A 37 -0.04 17.03 1.13
CA PHE A 37 0.72 15.79 0.88
C PHE A 37 0.56 14.73 2.00
N VAL A 38 0.33 15.14 3.24
CA VAL A 38 0.06 14.25 4.37
C VAL A 38 -1.20 13.41 4.16
N THR A 39 -2.14 13.88 3.36
CA THR A 39 -3.37 13.15 3.06
C THR A 39 -3.08 11.83 2.34
N PHE A 40 -2.06 11.76 1.49
CA PHE A 40 -1.63 10.51 0.88
C PHE A 40 -1.27 9.45 1.92
N SER A 41 -0.58 9.83 2.99
CA SER A 41 -0.23 8.90 4.07
C SER A 41 -1.47 8.37 4.79
N ARG A 42 -2.50 9.17 4.97
CA ARG A 42 -3.78 8.73 5.56
C ARG A 42 -4.51 7.75 4.64
N TRP A 43 -4.50 7.99 3.35
CA TRP A 43 -5.09 7.07 2.37
C TRP A 43 -4.34 5.75 2.30
N ILE A 44 -3.01 5.79 2.37
CA ILE A 44 -2.15 4.61 2.43
C ILE A 44 -2.50 3.77 3.66
N ASP A 45 -2.57 4.39 4.83
CA ASP A 45 -2.93 3.73 6.08
C ASP A 45 -4.31 3.07 5.99
N ARG A 46 -5.31 3.81 5.54
CA ARG A 46 -6.67 3.29 5.39
C ARG A 46 -6.73 2.13 4.39
N SER A 47 -6.15 2.30 3.21
CA SER A 47 -6.22 1.29 2.16
C SER A 47 -5.46 0.02 2.54
N LEU A 48 -4.36 0.13 3.30
CA LEU A 48 -3.66 -1.03 3.83
C LEU A 48 -4.51 -1.74 4.90
N SER A 49 -5.20 -0.97 5.75
CA SER A 49 -6.12 -1.53 6.74
C SER A 49 -7.27 -2.29 6.09
N GLU A 50 -7.83 -1.76 5.01
CA GLU A 50 -8.88 -2.43 4.24
C GLU A 50 -8.34 -3.68 3.54
N TRP A 51 -7.16 -3.59 2.96
CA TRP A 51 -6.50 -4.76 2.35
C TRP A 51 -6.35 -5.90 3.36
N LEU A 52 -5.86 -5.60 4.56
CA LEU A 52 -5.72 -6.58 5.64
C LEU A 52 -7.07 -7.17 6.06
N ALA A 53 -8.09 -6.34 6.19
CA ALA A 53 -9.44 -6.79 6.55
C ALA A 53 -10.01 -7.74 5.48
N GLU A 54 -9.84 -7.41 4.21
CA GLU A 54 -10.32 -8.21 3.08
C GLU A 54 -9.69 -9.61 3.01
N ILE A 55 -8.43 -9.74 3.41
CA ILE A 55 -7.76 -11.05 3.47
C ILE A 55 -8.02 -11.81 4.79
N GLY A 56 -8.94 -11.31 5.61
CA GLY A 56 -9.33 -11.96 6.86
C GLY A 56 -8.44 -11.66 8.05
N MET A 57 -7.58 -10.64 7.96
CA MET A 57 -6.64 -10.26 9.02
C MET A 57 -6.77 -8.77 9.39
N PRO A 58 -7.96 -8.30 9.81
CA PRO A 58 -8.09 -6.92 10.28
C PRO A 58 -7.10 -6.65 11.43
N PHE A 59 -6.74 -5.40 11.63
CA PHE A 59 -5.73 -5.04 12.63
C PHE A 59 -6.00 -5.58 14.03
N THR A 60 -7.26 -5.64 14.44
CA THR A 60 -7.60 -6.24 15.74
C THR A 60 -7.15 -7.69 15.85
N ARG A 61 -7.36 -8.47 14.79
CA ARG A 61 -6.90 -9.86 14.74
C ARG A 61 -5.38 -9.96 14.58
N LEU A 62 -4.80 -9.10 13.76
CA LEU A 62 -3.35 -9.02 13.59
C LEU A 62 -2.67 -8.76 14.95
N LEU A 63 -3.24 -7.88 15.77
CA LEU A 63 -2.77 -7.59 17.12
C LEU A 63 -2.87 -8.79 18.07
N GLU A 64 -3.78 -9.69 17.84
CA GLU A 64 -3.95 -10.88 18.68
C GLU A 64 -3.03 -12.04 18.30
N VAL A 65 -2.90 -12.30 16.99
CA VAL A 65 -2.30 -13.56 16.50
C VAL A 65 -1.13 -13.38 15.54
N GLY A 66 -0.93 -12.17 15.02
CA GLY A 66 0.08 -11.91 14.00
C GLY A 66 1.36 -11.28 14.55
N PRO A 67 2.38 -11.13 13.71
CA PRO A 67 3.57 -10.36 14.02
C PRO A 67 3.27 -8.86 14.03
N GLY A 68 4.19 -8.06 14.58
CA GLY A 68 4.25 -6.65 14.27
C GLY A 68 4.73 -6.44 12.83
N ILE A 69 4.23 -5.41 12.17
CA ILE A 69 4.61 -5.07 10.80
C ILE A 69 5.05 -3.61 10.68
N PRO A 70 6.03 -3.15 11.50
CA PRO A 70 6.48 -1.77 11.43
C PRO A 70 6.93 -1.40 10.02
N ILE A 71 6.69 -0.14 9.67
CA ILE A 71 7.19 0.46 8.44
C ILE A 71 8.60 0.95 8.69
N VAL A 72 9.56 0.51 7.89
CA VAL A 72 10.98 0.87 8.02
C VAL A 72 11.47 1.76 6.89
N ASP A 73 10.72 1.83 5.80
CA ASP A 73 10.99 2.72 4.68
C ASP A 73 9.70 3.10 4.00
N SER A 74 9.64 4.32 3.49
CA SER A 74 8.47 4.79 2.76
C SER A 74 8.90 5.72 1.64
N HIS A 75 8.29 5.53 0.48
CA HIS A 75 8.53 6.34 -0.69
C HIS A 75 7.20 6.76 -1.31
N LEU A 76 7.01 8.06 -1.52
CA LEU A 76 5.85 8.63 -2.17
C LEU A 76 6.31 9.49 -3.34
N SER A 77 5.84 9.20 -4.53
CA SER A 77 6.02 10.05 -5.71
C SER A 77 4.69 10.69 -6.09
N ILE A 78 4.65 12.01 -6.09
CA ILE A 78 3.48 12.78 -6.51
C ILE A 78 3.76 13.30 -7.92
N ARG A 79 2.93 12.93 -8.88
CA ARG A 79 3.15 13.22 -10.30
C ARG A 79 2.25 14.33 -10.81
N ARG A 80 1.05 14.47 -10.24
CA ARG A 80 0.02 15.42 -10.67
C ARG A 80 -0.67 16.02 -9.46
N ARG A 81 -1.18 17.23 -9.65
CA ARG A 81 -2.01 17.87 -8.63
C ARG A 81 -3.32 17.11 -8.46
N VAL A 82 -3.72 16.98 -7.22
CA VAL A 82 -5.05 16.48 -6.83
C VAL A 82 -5.78 17.65 -6.16
N MET A 83 -6.95 17.96 -6.65
CA MET A 83 -7.72 19.13 -6.28
C MET A 83 -9.00 18.76 -5.54
N LEU A 84 -9.61 19.74 -4.90
CA LEU A 84 -10.91 19.60 -4.29
C LEU A 84 -11.92 19.04 -5.32
N ASP A 85 -12.78 18.15 -4.89
CA ASP A 85 -13.79 17.45 -5.70
C ASP A 85 -13.27 16.46 -6.75
N ASP A 86 -11.97 16.34 -6.97
CA ASP A 86 -11.43 15.28 -7.78
C ASP A 86 -11.84 13.91 -7.20
N ILE A 87 -12.10 12.96 -8.08
CA ILE A 87 -12.36 11.57 -7.71
C ILE A 87 -11.13 10.77 -8.06
N ILE A 88 -10.51 10.16 -7.07
CA ILE A 88 -9.35 9.30 -7.26
C ILE A 88 -9.69 7.84 -6.98
N THR A 89 -9.02 6.96 -7.69
CA THR A 89 -9.03 5.52 -7.42
C THR A 89 -7.74 5.15 -6.74
N ILE A 90 -7.85 4.45 -5.62
CA ILE A 90 -6.72 3.97 -4.83
C ILE A 90 -6.69 2.46 -4.94
N ARG A 91 -5.54 1.93 -5.34
CA ARG A 91 -5.29 0.48 -5.40
C ARG A 91 -4.13 0.14 -4.49
N THR A 92 -4.31 -0.89 -3.68
CA THR A 92 -3.32 -1.35 -2.71
C THR A 92 -3.14 -2.85 -2.82
N TRP A 93 -1.90 -3.27 -2.84
CA TRP A 93 -1.51 -4.68 -2.87
C TRP A 93 -0.17 -4.88 -2.18
N VAL A 94 0.18 -6.12 -1.92
CA VAL A 94 1.45 -6.50 -1.31
C VAL A 94 2.28 -7.30 -2.32
N GLY A 95 3.56 -7.05 -2.35
CA GLY A 95 4.51 -7.74 -3.22
C GLY A 95 5.92 -7.70 -2.65
N ASP A 96 6.90 -8.10 -3.46
CA ASP A 96 8.33 -8.09 -3.10
C ASP A 96 8.60 -8.73 -1.73
N ILE A 97 8.15 -9.97 -1.54
CA ILE A 97 8.27 -10.65 -0.26
C ILE A 97 9.66 -11.25 -0.10
N GLY A 98 10.40 -10.74 0.88
CA GLY A 98 11.63 -11.35 1.37
C GLY A 98 11.38 -12.40 2.46
N ARG A 99 12.42 -12.78 3.17
CA ARG A 99 12.29 -13.72 4.29
C ARG A 99 11.51 -13.11 5.46
N THR A 100 11.83 -11.89 5.84
CA THR A 100 11.25 -11.18 6.99
C THR A 100 10.57 -9.86 6.63
N SER A 101 10.61 -9.46 5.36
CA SER A 101 10.08 -8.19 4.90
C SER A 101 9.17 -8.34 3.69
N PHE A 102 8.29 -7.38 3.49
CA PHE A 102 7.45 -7.26 2.31
C PHE A 102 7.19 -5.78 2.01
N ARG A 103 6.71 -5.50 0.81
CA ARG A 103 6.30 -4.15 0.41
C ARG A 103 4.79 -4.08 0.24
N SER A 104 4.19 -3.00 0.74
CA SER A 104 2.87 -2.59 0.29
C SER A 104 3.02 -1.53 -0.80
N LEU A 105 2.22 -1.67 -1.84
CA LEU A 105 2.26 -0.84 -3.03
C LEU A 105 0.91 -0.14 -3.17
N HIS A 106 0.95 1.15 -3.47
CA HIS A 106 -0.23 2.00 -3.52
C HIS A 106 -0.19 2.84 -4.79
N GLU A 107 -1.25 2.76 -5.56
CA GLU A 107 -1.42 3.50 -6.80
C GLU A 107 -2.62 4.43 -6.68
N PHE A 108 -2.42 5.68 -7.00
CA PHE A 108 -3.47 6.71 -7.01
C PHE A 108 -3.69 7.18 -8.43
N THR A 109 -4.88 6.99 -8.96
CA THR A 109 -5.23 7.37 -10.32
C THR A 109 -6.45 8.29 -10.35
N ARG A 110 -6.50 9.14 -11.36
CA ARG A 110 -7.66 9.97 -11.72
C ARG A 110 -7.89 9.84 -13.22
N ASP A 111 -9.09 9.43 -13.60
CA ASP A 111 -9.44 9.20 -15.01
C ASP A 111 -8.44 8.27 -15.74
N GLY A 112 -7.97 7.24 -15.03
CA GLY A 112 -7.01 6.26 -15.57
C GLY A 112 -5.56 6.71 -15.61
N GLU A 113 -5.25 7.97 -15.23
CA GLU A 113 -3.89 8.49 -15.19
C GLU A 113 -3.33 8.47 -13.76
N ALA A 114 -2.07 8.05 -13.63
CA ALA A 114 -1.38 8.06 -12.34
C ALA A 114 -1.18 9.48 -11.84
N VAL A 115 -1.68 9.78 -10.64
CA VAL A 115 -1.46 11.06 -9.95
C VAL A 115 -0.41 10.94 -8.87
N ALA A 116 -0.28 9.77 -8.26
CA ALA A 116 0.75 9.44 -7.28
C ALA A 116 0.94 7.93 -7.18
N GLU A 117 2.06 7.54 -6.63
CA GLU A 117 2.36 6.15 -6.28
C GLU A 117 3.20 6.12 -5.02
N ALA A 118 3.02 5.10 -4.21
CA ALA A 118 3.78 4.91 -2.98
C ALA A 118 4.16 3.45 -2.78
N GLN A 119 5.25 3.24 -2.07
CA GLN A 119 5.65 1.93 -1.58
C GLN A 119 6.16 2.05 -0.15
N LEU A 120 5.78 1.11 0.68
CA LEU A 120 6.24 1.00 2.05
C LEU A 120 6.96 -0.33 2.22
N VAL A 121 8.06 -0.33 2.95
CA VAL A 121 8.73 -1.57 3.37
C VAL A 121 8.33 -1.88 4.80
N HIS A 122 7.81 -3.07 5.01
CA HIS A 122 7.42 -3.60 6.31
C HIS A 122 8.38 -4.72 6.70
N VAL A 123 8.78 -4.76 7.96
CA VAL A 123 9.50 -5.88 8.54
C VAL A 123 8.58 -6.59 9.51
N CYS A 124 8.47 -7.91 9.38
CA CYS A 124 7.72 -8.71 10.34
C CYS A 124 8.58 -8.94 11.57
N VAL A 125 8.06 -8.62 12.74
CA VAL A 125 8.77 -8.77 14.02
C VAL A 125 7.90 -9.48 15.05
N ASP A 126 8.55 -10.25 15.91
CA ASP A 126 7.93 -10.72 17.14
C ASP A 126 7.64 -9.51 18.02
N ARG A 127 6.43 -9.42 18.55
CA ARG A 127 6.01 -8.24 19.30
C ARG A 127 6.66 -8.11 20.66
N ALA A 128 7.00 -9.24 21.28
CA ALA A 128 7.60 -9.25 22.61
C ALA A 128 9.10 -8.95 22.51
N THR A 129 9.79 -9.59 21.57
CA THR A 129 11.26 -9.51 21.46
C THR A 129 11.73 -8.43 20.49
N ARG A 130 10.86 -8.00 19.56
CA ARG A 130 11.18 -7.10 18.44
C ARG A 130 12.15 -7.69 17.42
N GLU A 131 12.43 -8.97 17.52
CA GLU A 131 13.27 -9.69 16.57
C GLU A 131 12.54 -9.94 15.24
N PRO A 132 13.23 -9.84 14.10
CA PRO A 132 12.64 -10.19 12.81
C PRO A 132 12.17 -11.64 12.78
N VAL A 133 10.99 -11.86 12.23
CA VAL A 133 10.39 -13.18 12.02
C VAL A 133 9.98 -13.34 10.55
N PRO A 134 9.88 -14.57 10.06
CA PRO A 134 9.47 -14.80 8.67
C PRO A 134 8.10 -14.18 8.36
N VAL A 135 7.96 -13.69 7.14
CA VAL A 135 6.67 -13.21 6.63
C VAL A 135 5.65 -14.35 6.70
N PRO A 136 4.48 -14.15 7.34
CA PRO A 136 3.48 -15.18 7.48
C PRO A 136 2.98 -15.72 6.13
N GLU A 137 2.62 -17.00 6.10
CA GLU A 137 2.11 -17.64 4.90
C GLU A 137 0.82 -16.97 4.36
N TRP A 138 -0.03 -16.45 5.25
CA TRP A 138 -1.25 -15.76 4.85
C TRP A 138 -1.01 -14.44 4.08
N ILE A 139 0.17 -13.81 4.24
CA ILE A 139 0.61 -12.69 3.39
C ILE A 139 1.15 -13.24 2.06
N ARG A 140 2.00 -14.28 2.11
CA ARG A 140 2.60 -14.88 0.92
C ARG A 140 1.56 -15.39 -0.06
N ALA A 141 0.49 -15.99 0.46
CA ALA A 141 -0.57 -16.60 -0.34
C ALA A 141 -1.34 -15.60 -1.22
N VAL A 142 -1.40 -14.34 -0.82
CA VAL A 142 -2.19 -13.29 -1.50
C VAL A 142 -1.35 -12.18 -2.11
N ALA A 143 -0.03 -12.27 -1.97
CA ALA A 143 0.88 -11.30 -2.51
C ALA A 143 1.13 -11.49 -4.01
N ALA A 144 1.52 -10.41 -4.68
CA ALA A 144 2.05 -10.49 -6.03
C ALA A 144 3.37 -11.27 -6.02
N SER A 145 3.48 -12.30 -6.88
CA SER A 145 4.74 -13.01 -7.04
C SER A 145 5.77 -12.06 -7.65
N ALA A 146 6.97 -12.05 -7.09
CA ALA A 146 8.08 -11.45 -7.80
C ALA A 146 8.38 -12.33 -9.02
N ASP A 147 8.50 -11.72 -10.18
CA ASP A 147 9.08 -12.42 -11.33
C ASP A 147 10.50 -12.85 -10.97
N SER A 148 10.71 -14.12 -10.99
CA SER A 148 12.04 -14.69 -10.84
C SER A 148 12.85 -14.46 -12.10
#